data_554eefc9b8cca2ee589fa7eea35f82f6
#
_entry.id   554eefc9b8cca2ee589fa7eea35f82f6
#
_cell.length_a   1.000
_cell.length_b   1.000
_cell.length_c   1.000
_cell.angle_alpha   90.00
_cell.angle_beta   90.00
_cell.angle_gamma   90.00
#
_symmetry.space_group_name_H-M   'P 1'
#
loop_
_entity.id
_entity.type
_entity.pdbx_description
1 polymer ?
#
loop_
_entity_poly.entity_id
_entity_poly.type
_entity_poly.pdbx_seq_one_letter_code
_entity_poly.pdbx_strand_id
1 'polypeptide(L)'
;MYRVTVRQGWDGQETTIHSENMSSVKLLSAKITKDVDSIDSFAFNISPKSPQYNAFKYRTTFVKVTNTKLNKVLFEGRVLPTSDSMDSSGLFNKTVTCEGLTAFLHDSIQDYYALSNNDLKAFLGHMIDVHNRQVDSYKRIKLGQVTVTSPSDNVYKSIDDSKTTYDTIKEKLIDKYGGEIRVRHESDGLYLDYMPEIATLSSQDIRLASNLLSLKRAIDPSEAYSVIKPLGARAETTTQAEEGESDISQPRLTIETVNNGSLFLSSQSMIQKIGYVVHAEVWNDVKVPSILKSKGQAMLDSQREIKEQFQVTAVDLSLLSGMTVDSFECGNYHQTINPLMGINERLRIVGQSLDICEPLNSTLSIGDKLLGQADYEALIRKQNEAIEEIKGRVASQTARIVTITEEMKTTNAALSSAQKELTSLKDEYDKLLANIGDTDFKTIMTKLTELEKQTTTIINNLGEIGQNVLDLESFKATQEGINSGQLAINEQQKMKNDDFEKRIFALEQGGNNSGR
;
A
#
# COMPACT_ATOMS: atom_id res chain seq x y z
N MET A 1 38.04 -11.50 3.74
CA MET A 1 37.14 -10.86 2.79
C MET A 1 35.96 -10.21 3.51
N TYR A 2 35.26 -10.94 4.39
CA TYR A 2 34.18 -10.38 5.19
C TYR A 2 34.52 -10.42 6.68
N ARG A 3 34.10 -9.37 7.40
CA ARG A 3 34.19 -9.28 8.86
C ARG A 3 32.79 -9.01 9.42
N VAL A 4 32.39 -9.78 10.42
CA VAL A 4 31.15 -9.56 11.16
C VAL A 4 31.51 -9.13 12.58
N THR A 5 30.97 -8.00 13.00
CA THR A 5 31.13 -7.46 14.36
C THR A 5 29.79 -7.33 15.04
N VAL A 6 29.80 -7.44 16.36
CA VAL A 6 28.64 -7.20 17.23
C VAL A 6 28.99 -6.17 18.28
N ARG A 7 27.99 -5.37 18.68
CA ARG A 7 28.11 -4.41 19.79
C ARG A 7 26.84 -4.41 20.64
N GLN A 8 27.02 -4.19 21.93
CA GLN A 8 25.91 -4.06 22.88
C GLN A 8 25.54 -2.58 23.03
N GLY A 9 24.32 -2.22 22.64
CA GLY A 9 23.92 -0.82 22.49
C GLY A 9 24.53 -0.16 21.24
N TRP A 10 24.00 0.99 20.88
CA TRP A 10 24.43 1.71 19.64
C TRP A 10 25.89 2.15 19.72
N ASP A 11 26.33 2.68 20.85
CA ASP A 11 27.69 3.20 21.06
C ASP A 11 28.63 2.16 21.70
N GLY A 12 28.20 0.88 21.74
CA GLY A 12 28.96 -0.20 22.33
C GLY A 12 30.24 -0.53 21.55
N GLN A 13 31.24 -1.08 22.25
CA GLN A 13 32.47 -1.53 21.60
C GLN A 13 32.19 -2.70 20.64
N GLU A 14 32.71 -2.61 19.42
CA GLU A 14 32.59 -3.67 18.41
C GLU A 14 33.47 -4.88 18.77
N THR A 15 32.87 -6.05 18.78
CA THR A 15 33.56 -7.33 18.96
C THR A 15 33.40 -8.18 17.71
N THR A 16 34.51 -8.71 17.17
CA THR A 16 34.49 -9.56 15.97
C THR A 16 33.96 -10.94 16.29
N ILE A 17 32.95 -11.42 15.53
CA ILE A 17 32.40 -12.79 15.64
C ILE A 17 32.66 -13.63 14.38
N HIS A 18 33.12 -13.00 13.28
CA HIS A 18 33.57 -13.69 12.08
C HIS A 18 34.67 -12.92 11.40
N SER A 19 35.74 -13.63 11.03
CA SER A 19 36.82 -13.08 10.19
C SER A 19 37.55 -14.24 9.50
N GLU A 20 37.87 -14.05 8.22
CA GLU A 20 38.67 -15.04 7.48
C GLU A 20 40.08 -15.22 8.05
N ASN A 21 40.65 -14.14 8.57
CA ASN A 21 42.03 -14.11 9.07
C ASN A 21 42.18 -14.64 10.51
N MET A 22 41.05 -15.00 11.15
CA MET A 22 41.03 -15.46 12.54
C MET A 22 40.37 -16.85 12.62
N SER A 23 41.16 -17.92 12.72
CA SER A 23 40.63 -19.28 12.74
C SER A 23 39.74 -19.59 13.94
N SER A 24 39.90 -18.84 15.04
CA SER A 24 39.12 -19.02 16.27
C SER A 24 37.76 -18.30 16.28
N VAL A 25 37.50 -17.45 15.29
CA VAL A 25 36.31 -16.59 15.25
C VAL A 25 35.61 -16.78 13.91
N LYS A 26 34.75 -17.81 13.82
CA LYS A 26 34.01 -18.13 12.61
C LYS A 26 32.55 -18.45 12.91
N LEU A 27 31.66 -17.97 12.06
CA LEU A 27 30.28 -18.40 12.02
C LEU A 27 30.16 -19.72 11.27
N LEU A 28 29.13 -20.50 11.59
CA LEU A 28 28.87 -21.79 10.92
C LEU A 28 28.22 -21.55 9.54
N SER A 29 27.33 -20.60 9.47
CA SER A 29 26.72 -20.06 8.23
C SER A 29 26.36 -18.62 8.46
N ALA A 30 26.35 -17.81 7.42
CA ALA A 30 25.97 -16.40 7.54
C ALA A 30 25.52 -15.86 6.19
N LYS A 31 24.30 -15.30 6.12
CA LYS A 31 23.67 -14.89 4.88
C LYS A 31 22.98 -13.53 5.02
N ILE A 32 23.35 -12.59 4.16
CA ILE A 32 22.62 -11.32 3.97
C ILE A 32 21.62 -11.51 2.85
N THR A 33 20.37 -11.12 3.09
CA THR A 33 19.33 -11.06 2.06
C THR A 33 18.90 -9.61 1.89
N LYS A 34 18.92 -9.15 0.65
CA LYS A 34 18.50 -7.82 0.22
C LYS A 34 17.51 -7.93 -0.91
N ASP A 35 16.55 -7.05 -0.92
CA ASP A 35 15.55 -6.92 -1.97
C ASP A 35 15.19 -5.44 -2.11
N VAL A 36 14.87 -4.97 -3.32
CA VAL A 36 14.66 -3.54 -3.61
C VAL A 36 13.49 -2.92 -2.86
N ASP A 37 12.51 -3.71 -2.42
CA ASP A 37 11.29 -3.23 -1.75
C ASP A 37 11.05 -3.85 -0.37
N SER A 38 12.08 -4.46 0.23
CA SER A 38 12.02 -5.03 1.57
C SER A 38 13.16 -4.54 2.47
N ILE A 39 13.00 -4.77 3.76
CA ILE A 39 14.04 -4.48 4.75
C ILE A 39 15.14 -5.54 4.66
N ASP A 40 16.39 -5.10 4.53
CA ASP A 40 17.55 -5.98 4.55
C ASP A 40 17.55 -6.88 5.78
N SER A 41 17.91 -8.13 5.61
CA SER A 41 18.06 -9.09 6.70
C SER A 41 19.42 -9.77 6.69
N PHE A 42 19.89 -10.15 7.87
CA PHE A 42 21.10 -10.94 8.05
C PHE A 42 20.84 -12.08 9.03
N ALA A 43 20.98 -13.30 8.58
CA ALA A 43 20.82 -14.48 9.40
C ALA A 43 22.15 -15.26 9.48
N PHE A 44 22.50 -15.72 10.67
CA PHE A 44 23.72 -16.51 10.87
C PHE A 44 23.57 -17.54 11.98
N ASN A 45 24.41 -18.58 11.90
CA ASN A 45 24.52 -19.61 12.90
C ASN A 45 25.85 -19.50 13.62
N ILE A 46 25.81 -19.54 14.97
CA ILE A 46 26.97 -19.43 15.82
C ILE A 46 27.10 -20.65 16.73
N SER A 47 28.33 -21.16 16.83
CA SER A 47 28.66 -22.31 17.68
C SER A 47 28.79 -21.92 19.16
N PRO A 48 28.44 -22.80 20.12
CA PRO A 48 28.70 -22.61 21.54
C PRO A 48 30.17 -22.34 21.91
N LYS A 49 31.09 -22.71 21.02
CA LYS A 49 32.54 -22.42 21.20
C LYS A 49 32.86 -20.92 21.07
N SER A 50 31.96 -20.13 20.49
CA SER A 50 32.16 -18.70 20.41
C SER A 50 31.96 -18.02 21.76
N PRO A 51 32.88 -17.14 22.21
CA PRO A 51 32.71 -16.39 23.44
C PRO A 51 31.43 -15.51 23.45
N GLN A 52 30.91 -15.16 22.24
CA GLN A 52 29.75 -14.33 22.07
C GLN A 52 28.42 -15.11 21.95
N TYR A 53 28.43 -16.45 22.11
CA TYR A 53 27.26 -17.32 21.94
C TYR A 53 26.01 -16.83 22.71
N ASN A 54 26.20 -16.33 23.95
CA ASN A 54 25.13 -15.85 24.82
C ASN A 54 24.99 -14.32 24.87
N ALA A 55 25.70 -13.60 24.00
CA ALA A 55 25.73 -12.13 24.02
C ALA A 55 24.57 -11.45 23.27
N PHE A 56 23.77 -12.21 22.54
CA PHE A 56 22.70 -11.63 21.68
C PHE A 56 21.46 -11.29 22.48
N LYS A 57 21.13 -10.01 22.53
CA LYS A 57 19.94 -9.47 23.18
C LYS A 57 19.03 -8.85 22.13
N TYR A 58 17.75 -9.18 22.20
CA TYR A 58 16.72 -8.66 21.32
C TYR A 58 16.73 -7.12 21.25
N ARG A 59 16.76 -6.57 20.04
CA ARG A 59 16.75 -5.14 19.70
C ARG A 59 17.88 -4.28 20.27
N THR A 60 18.69 -4.77 21.17
CA THR A 60 19.76 -4.01 21.82
C THR A 60 21.18 -4.44 21.42
N THR A 61 21.32 -5.62 20.81
CA THR A 61 22.57 -6.04 20.15
C THR A 61 22.53 -5.62 18.68
N PHE A 62 23.56 -4.93 18.24
CA PHE A 62 23.72 -4.52 16.84
C PHE A 62 24.79 -5.36 16.16
N VAL A 63 24.56 -5.63 14.88
CA VAL A 63 25.46 -6.43 14.05
C VAL A 63 25.83 -5.64 12.82
N LYS A 64 27.10 -5.70 12.44
CA LYS A 64 27.63 -5.03 11.25
C LYS A 64 28.48 -6.03 10.44
N VAL A 65 28.21 -6.07 9.15
CA VAL A 65 28.97 -6.89 8.19
C VAL A 65 29.74 -5.94 7.26
N THR A 66 31.05 -6.09 7.20
CA THR A 66 31.94 -5.25 6.41
C THR A 66 32.70 -6.12 5.40
N ASN A 67 32.70 -5.69 4.13
CA ASN A 67 33.68 -6.17 3.16
C ASN A 67 35.00 -5.46 3.42
N THR A 68 35.99 -6.20 3.93
CA THR A 68 37.28 -5.62 4.34
C THR A 68 38.17 -5.25 3.15
N LYS A 69 37.94 -5.84 1.97
CA LYS A 69 38.68 -5.51 0.76
C LYS A 69 38.25 -4.17 0.18
N LEU A 70 36.92 -3.93 0.13
CA LEU A 70 36.34 -2.70 -0.41
C LEU A 70 36.16 -1.62 0.67
N ASN A 71 36.44 -1.95 1.94
CA ASN A 71 36.14 -1.11 3.11
C ASN A 71 34.69 -0.60 3.13
N LYS A 72 33.74 -1.49 2.78
CA LYS A 72 32.34 -1.16 2.62
C LYS A 72 31.47 -1.92 3.62
N VAL A 73 30.55 -1.21 4.27
CA VAL A 73 29.51 -1.83 5.10
C VAL A 73 28.46 -2.44 4.18
N LEU A 74 28.24 -3.75 4.30
CA LEU A 74 27.25 -4.48 3.51
C LEU A 74 25.91 -4.62 4.23
N PHE A 75 25.95 -4.67 5.56
CA PHE A 75 24.77 -4.76 6.42
C PHE A 75 25.08 -4.11 7.76
N GLU A 76 24.15 -3.36 8.27
CA GLU A 76 24.12 -2.89 9.65
C GLU A 76 22.69 -2.98 10.16
N GLY A 77 22.50 -3.53 11.37
CA GLY A 77 21.17 -3.72 11.89
C GLY A 77 21.16 -4.27 13.32
N ARG A 78 19.98 -4.61 13.79
CA ARG A 78 19.73 -5.08 15.16
C ARG A 78 19.27 -6.54 15.19
N VAL A 79 19.56 -7.22 16.29
CA VAL A 79 19.19 -8.61 16.52
C VAL A 79 17.70 -8.72 16.84
N LEU A 80 17.02 -9.63 16.15
CA LEU A 80 15.69 -10.14 16.44
C LEU A 80 15.76 -11.29 17.46
N PRO A 81 14.61 -11.89 17.90
CA PRO A 81 14.66 -13.06 18.75
C PRO A 81 15.53 -14.18 18.17
N THR A 82 16.39 -14.76 18.99
CA THR A 82 17.26 -15.86 18.60
C THR A 82 16.58 -17.22 18.83
N SER A 83 17.02 -18.25 18.09
CA SER A 83 16.55 -19.62 18.25
C SER A 83 17.74 -20.54 18.60
N ASP A 84 17.61 -21.28 19.67
CA ASP A 84 18.56 -22.31 20.06
C ASP A 84 18.07 -23.68 19.62
N SER A 85 18.96 -24.50 19.07
CA SER A 85 18.66 -25.86 18.66
C SER A 85 19.78 -26.81 19.04
N MET A 86 19.42 -28.06 19.28
CA MET A 86 20.33 -29.18 19.43
C MET A 86 19.91 -30.27 18.46
N ASP A 87 20.80 -30.70 17.60
CA ASP A 87 20.53 -31.79 16.67
C ASP A 87 20.62 -33.19 17.33
N SER A 88 20.28 -34.23 16.58
CA SER A 88 20.30 -35.61 17.06
C SER A 88 21.70 -36.13 17.43
N SER A 89 22.75 -35.45 16.99
CA SER A 89 24.15 -35.75 17.36
C SER A 89 24.60 -35.04 18.65
N GLY A 90 23.72 -34.24 19.25
CA GLY A 90 24.01 -33.44 20.44
C GLY A 90 24.76 -32.14 20.16
N LEU A 91 24.88 -31.72 18.91
CA LEU A 91 25.49 -30.44 18.56
C LEU A 91 24.51 -29.29 18.78
N PHE A 92 24.94 -28.33 19.57
CA PHE A 92 24.19 -27.11 19.82
C PHE A 92 24.50 -26.06 18.76
N ASN A 93 23.47 -25.33 18.36
CA ASN A 93 23.54 -24.25 17.42
C ASN A 93 22.58 -23.12 17.84
N LYS A 94 22.99 -21.88 17.64
CA LYS A 94 22.13 -20.70 17.82
C LYS A 94 22.00 -19.99 16.49
N THR A 95 20.75 -19.88 16.03
CA THR A 95 20.39 -19.07 14.88
C THR A 95 20.05 -17.66 15.34
N VAL A 96 20.73 -16.68 14.78
CA VAL A 96 20.51 -15.25 15.03
C VAL A 96 20.03 -14.60 13.75
N THR A 97 18.87 -13.96 13.82
CA THR A 97 18.32 -13.16 12.72
C THR A 97 18.40 -11.68 13.08
N CYS A 98 18.81 -10.87 12.12
CA CYS A 98 18.93 -9.42 12.27
C CYS A 98 18.12 -8.73 11.17
N GLU A 99 17.60 -7.56 11.50
CA GLU A 99 16.93 -6.66 10.57
C GLU A 99 17.74 -5.39 10.39
N GLY A 100 17.75 -4.84 9.15
CA GLY A 100 18.51 -3.64 8.79
C GLY A 100 17.94 -2.35 9.40
N LEU A 101 18.66 -1.26 9.24
CA LEU A 101 18.35 0.03 9.88
C LEU A 101 16.98 0.61 9.47
N THR A 102 16.48 0.29 8.29
CA THR A 102 15.14 0.69 7.84
C THR A 102 14.03 0.19 8.78
N ALA A 103 14.28 -0.92 9.50
CA ALA A 103 13.36 -1.45 10.50
C ALA A 103 13.14 -0.55 11.72
N PHE A 104 13.96 0.49 11.93
CA PHE A 104 13.70 1.48 12.98
C PHE A 104 12.37 2.21 12.76
N LEU A 105 11.92 2.33 11.52
CA LEU A 105 10.63 2.91 11.17
C LEU A 105 9.42 2.10 11.70
N HIS A 106 9.61 0.85 12.14
CA HIS A 106 8.58 0.08 12.86
C HIS A 106 8.49 0.41 14.36
N ASP A 107 9.45 1.17 14.91
CA ASP A 107 9.48 1.50 16.34
C ASP A 107 8.63 2.72 16.70
N SER A 108 7.92 3.30 15.75
CA SER A 108 7.04 4.45 15.94
C SER A 108 5.72 4.28 15.22
N ILE A 109 4.68 4.95 15.71
CA ILE A 109 3.31 4.96 15.16
C ILE A 109 3.03 6.37 14.66
N GLN A 110 2.30 6.50 13.56
CA GLN A 110 1.92 7.80 13.04
C GLN A 110 0.73 8.38 13.78
N ASP A 111 0.72 9.71 13.90
CA ASP A 111 -0.43 10.47 14.37
C ASP A 111 -1.37 10.76 13.20
N TYR A 112 -2.68 10.97 13.49
CA TYR A 112 -3.59 11.46 12.47
C TYR A 112 -3.10 12.78 11.90
N TYR A 113 -2.98 12.84 10.59
CA TYR A 113 -2.56 14.02 9.87
C TYR A 113 -3.25 14.11 8.51
N ALA A 114 -3.75 15.28 8.20
CA ALA A 114 -4.42 15.51 6.92
C ALA A 114 -3.92 16.82 6.31
N LEU A 115 -3.56 16.77 5.03
CA LEU A 115 -3.03 17.91 4.32
C LEU A 115 -3.54 17.97 2.88
N SER A 116 -3.89 19.17 2.43
CA SER A 116 -4.13 19.50 1.04
C SER A 116 -2.95 20.31 0.49
N ASN A 117 -2.56 20.07 -0.75
CA ASN A 117 -1.54 20.84 -1.49
C ASN A 117 -0.07 20.72 -1.03
N ASN A 118 0.38 19.58 -0.51
CA ASN A 118 1.81 19.39 -0.23
C ASN A 118 2.47 18.40 -1.19
N ASP A 119 3.75 18.67 -1.48
CA ASP A 119 4.61 17.74 -2.18
C ASP A 119 4.87 16.47 -1.33
N LEU A 120 5.33 15.42 -1.99
CA LEU A 120 5.62 14.14 -1.32
C LEU A 120 6.76 14.26 -0.30
N LYS A 121 7.71 15.18 -0.53
CA LYS A 121 8.83 15.42 0.38
C LYS A 121 8.36 16.01 1.70
N ALA A 122 7.47 17.01 1.67
CA ALA A 122 6.91 17.59 2.87
C ALA A 122 6.02 16.59 3.63
N PHE A 123 5.26 15.76 2.91
CA PHE A 123 4.44 14.72 3.50
C PHE A 123 5.27 13.62 4.17
N LEU A 124 6.33 13.13 3.51
CA LEU A 124 7.29 12.21 4.12
C LEU A 124 8.03 12.87 5.30
N GLY A 125 8.39 14.16 5.18
CA GLY A 125 9.03 14.92 6.25
C GLY A 125 8.21 14.90 7.54
N HIS A 126 6.91 15.11 7.44
CA HIS A 126 6.02 15.02 8.60
C HIS A 126 6.05 13.63 9.26
N MET A 127 6.00 12.55 8.46
CA MET A 127 6.08 11.18 9.00
C MET A 127 7.39 10.94 9.75
N ILE A 128 8.51 11.44 9.22
CA ILE A 128 9.83 11.31 9.85
C ILE A 128 9.93 12.18 11.11
N ASP A 129 9.32 13.35 11.13
CA ASP A 129 9.27 14.20 12.33
C ASP A 129 8.47 13.52 13.46
N VAL A 130 7.35 12.85 13.14
CA VAL A 130 6.59 12.03 14.09
C VAL A 130 7.44 10.88 14.62
N HIS A 131 8.10 10.13 13.73
CA HIS A 131 9.04 9.07 14.11
C HIS A 131 10.12 9.58 15.08
N ASN A 132 10.79 10.68 14.73
CA ASN A 132 11.92 11.22 15.49
C ASN A 132 11.54 11.70 16.89
N ARG A 133 10.28 12.05 17.13
CA ARG A 133 9.77 12.41 18.47
C ARG A 133 9.55 11.22 19.39
N GLN A 134 9.35 10.02 18.81
CA GLN A 134 8.97 8.81 19.55
C GLN A 134 10.14 7.86 19.81
N VAL A 135 11.29 8.06 19.17
CA VAL A 135 12.40 7.10 19.23
C VAL A 135 13.65 7.68 19.90
N ASP A 136 14.54 6.78 20.33
CA ASP A 136 15.86 7.13 20.85
C ASP A 136 16.68 7.93 19.84
N SER A 137 17.63 8.74 20.31
CA SER A 137 18.42 9.64 19.50
C SER A 137 19.16 8.94 18.34
N TYR A 138 19.68 7.75 18.55
CA TYR A 138 20.42 6.98 17.54
C TYR A 138 19.52 6.37 16.44
N LYS A 139 18.21 6.32 16.65
CA LYS A 139 17.23 5.86 15.66
C LYS A 139 16.64 7.01 14.84
N ARG A 140 16.93 8.25 15.21
CA ARG A 140 16.41 9.41 14.50
C ARG A 140 16.93 9.47 13.07
N ILE A 141 16.05 9.79 12.16
CA ILE A 141 16.31 9.76 10.72
C ILE A 141 16.13 11.17 10.15
N LYS A 142 17.05 11.60 9.32
CA LYS A 142 16.96 12.82 8.52
C LYS A 142 16.43 12.48 7.13
N LEU A 143 15.76 13.41 6.46
CA LEU A 143 15.43 13.24 5.05
C LEU A 143 16.71 13.36 4.21
N GLY A 144 16.93 12.36 3.39
CA GLY A 144 17.96 12.34 2.36
C GLY A 144 17.42 12.85 1.01
N GLN A 145 17.68 12.09 -0.04
CA GLN A 145 17.18 12.40 -1.38
C GLN A 145 15.73 11.97 -1.52
N VAL A 146 14.85 12.91 -1.88
CA VAL A 146 13.43 12.65 -2.17
C VAL A 146 13.16 13.18 -3.57
N THR A 147 13.07 12.28 -4.55
CA THR A 147 12.94 12.62 -5.97
C THR A 147 11.70 12.02 -6.63
N VAL A 148 10.92 11.20 -5.93
CA VAL A 148 9.60 10.76 -6.40
C VAL A 148 8.66 11.96 -6.42
N THR A 149 7.95 12.14 -7.53
CA THR A 149 6.98 13.23 -7.72
C THR A 149 5.58 12.67 -7.89
N SER A 150 4.58 13.42 -7.43
CA SER A 150 3.17 13.13 -7.70
C SER A 150 2.71 13.86 -8.96
N PRO A 151 2.06 13.19 -9.91
CA PRO A 151 1.51 13.88 -11.09
C PRO A 151 0.41 14.89 -10.77
N SER A 152 -0.15 14.87 -9.55
CA SER A 152 -1.17 15.80 -9.08
C SER A 152 -0.91 16.16 -7.63
N ASP A 153 -0.24 17.30 -7.40
CA ASP A 153 0.06 17.79 -6.05
C ASP A 153 -1.18 18.25 -5.27
N ASN A 154 -2.34 18.35 -5.93
CA ASN A 154 -3.59 18.79 -5.32
C ASN A 154 -4.43 17.69 -4.68
N VAL A 155 -3.89 16.49 -4.47
CA VAL A 155 -4.62 15.39 -3.84
C VAL A 155 -4.55 15.51 -2.32
N TYR A 156 -5.72 15.42 -1.69
CA TYR A 156 -5.83 15.28 -0.23
C TYR A 156 -5.07 14.05 0.25
N LYS A 157 -4.10 14.28 1.13
CA LYS A 157 -3.26 13.23 1.72
C LYS A 157 -3.62 13.12 3.20
N SER A 158 -3.96 11.92 3.66
CA SER A 158 -4.27 11.66 5.06
C SER A 158 -3.48 10.49 5.60
N ILE A 159 -3.06 10.60 6.84
CA ILE A 159 -2.41 9.55 7.63
C ILE A 159 -3.40 9.09 8.68
N ASP A 160 -3.52 7.78 8.85
CA ASP A 160 -4.24 7.11 9.92
C ASP A 160 -3.28 6.94 11.12
N ASP A 161 -3.78 7.03 12.34
CA ASP A 161 -3.02 6.92 13.59
C ASP A 161 -2.84 5.48 14.10
N SER A 162 -3.17 4.47 13.28
CA SER A 162 -3.14 3.06 13.68
C SER A 162 -1.91 2.28 13.23
N LYS A 163 -1.08 2.83 12.31
CA LYS A 163 0.00 2.11 11.65
C LYS A 163 1.39 2.60 12.02
N THR A 164 2.37 1.69 11.91
CA THR A 164 3.77 2.08 12.09
C THR A 164 4.20 3.08 11.02
N THR A 165 5.30 3.81 11.28
CA THR A 165 5.86 4.75 10.29
C THR A 165 6.24 4.03 9.00
N TYR A 166 6.83 2.81 9.08
CA TYR A 166 7.17 2.01 7.90
C TYR A 166 5.94 1.64 7.07
N ASP A 167 4.91 1.08 7.72
CA ASP A 167 3.68 0.65 7.04
C ASP A 167 2.94 1.84 6.42
N THR A 168 2.95 2.99 7.11
CA THR A 168 2.36 4.23 6.59
C THR A 168 3.11 4.75 5.36
N ILE A 169 4.46 4.77 5.38
CA ILE A 169 5.27 5.15 4.22
C ILE A 169 4.99 4.19 3.06
N LYS A 170 4.97 2.89 3.33
CA LYS A 170 4.68 1.88 2.30
C LYS A 170 3.32 2.10 1.66
N GLU A 171 2.26 2.21 2.46
CA GLU A 171 0.89 2.35 1.98
C GLU A 171 0.62 3.71 1.29
N LYS A 172 1.05 4.80 1.93
CA LYS A 172 0.67 6.15 1.48
C LYS A 172 1.61 6.71 0.40
N LEU A 173 2.83 6.19 0.30
CA LEU A 173 3.83 6.66 -0.66
C LEU A 173 4.20 5.57 -1.67
N ILE A 174 4.81 4.46 -1.24
CA ILE A 174 5.36 3.45 -2.17
C ILE A 174 4.25 2.77 -2.98
N ASP A 175 3.22 2.25 -2.34
CA ASP A 175 2.12 1.56 -3.01
C ASP A 175 1.31 2.50 -3.92
N LYS A 176 1.33 3.81 -3.65
CA LYS A 176 0.52 4.80 -4.37
C LYS A 176 1.28 5.52 -5.49
N TYR A 177 2.55 5.84 -5.27
CA TYR A 177 3.36 6.65 -6.18
C TYR A 177 4.56 5.89 -6.72
N GLY A 178 4.76 4.63 -6.28
CA GLY A 178 5.95 3.86 -6.60
C GLY A 178 7.19 4.35 -5.87
N GLY A 179 8.34 3.89 -6.34
CA GLY A 179 9.62 4.27 -5.78
C GLY A 179 10.10 3.34 -4.66
N GLU A 180 11.30 3.60 -4.22
CA GLU A 180 12.05 2.80 -3.26
C GLU A 180 12.56 3.66 -2.13
N ILE A 181 12.65 3.08 -0.92
CA ILE A 181 13.24 3.72 0.25
C ILE A 181 14.51 2.99 0.70
N ARG A 182 15.46 3.75 1.22
CA ARG A 182 16.68 3.22 1.85
C ARG A 182 17.12 4.11 2.99
N VAL A 183 17.45 3.49 4.13
CA VAL A 183 18.12 4.19 5.23
C VAL A 183 19.63 4.02 5.08
N ARG A 184 20.36 5.13 5.00
CA ARG A 184 21.83 5.19 4.97
C ARG A 184 22.35 5.66 6.32
N HIS A 185 23.46 5.06 6.78
CA HIS A 185 24.20 5.53 7.95
C HIS A 185 25.41 6.35 7.50
N GLU A 186 25.38 7.65 7.76
CA GLU A 186 26.46 8.60 7.50
C GLU A 186 27.15 8.99 8.81
N SER A 187 28.24 9.72 8.72
CA SER A 187 29.02 10.13 9.91
C SER A 187 28.25 11.00 10.90
N ASP A 188 27.19 11.67 10.46
CA ASP A 188 26.36 12.60 11.25
C ASP A 188 24.94 12.08 11.53
N GLY A 189 24.64 10.82 11.21
CA GLY A 189 23.39 10.15 11.51
C GLY A 189 22.77 9.36 10.36
N LEU A 190 21.50 8.99 10.54
CA LEU A 190 20.75 8.20 9.57
C LEU A 190 19.99 9.11 8.60
N TYR A 191 19.95 8.70 7.32
CA TYR A 191 19.24 9.40 6.25
C TYR A 191 18.30 8.46 5.52
N LEU A 192 17.06 8.88 5.28
CA LEU A 192 16.09 8.17 4.46
C LEU A 192 16.06 8.80 3.06
N ASP A 193 16.42 8.01 2.07
CA ASP A 193 16.22 8.34 0.65
C ASP A 193 14.88 7.75 0.18
N TYR A 194 14.16 8.48 -0.68
CA TYR A 194 12.97 8.04 -1.38
C TYR A 194 13.06 8.44 -2.85
N MET A 195 13.33 7.49 -3.71
CA MET A 195 13.64 7.71 -5.12
C MET A 195 12.83 6.77 -6.02
N PRO A 196 12.58 7.11 -7.30
CA PRO A 196 11.94 6.19 -8.25
C PRO A 196 12.66 4.84 -8.34
N GLU A 197 13.99 4.88 -8.36
CA GLU A 197 14.89 3.73 -8.27
C GLU A 197 16.16 4.14 -7.53
N ILE A 198 16.62 3.30 -6.63
CA ILE A 198 17.91 3.44 -5.96
C ILE A 198 18.91 2.55 -6.71
N ALA A 199 19.46 3.07 -7.80
CA ALA A 199 20.25 2.30 -8.74
C ALA A 199 21.47 3.09 -9.26
N THR A 200 22.52 2.34 -9.60
CA THR A 200 23.66 2.82 -10.39
C THR A 200 23.98 1.82 -11.50
N LEU A 201 24.63 2.28 -12.56
CA LEU A 201 25.16 1.39 -13.58
C LEU A 201 26.52 0.85 -13.11
N SER A 202 26.62 -0.46 -12.95
CA SER A 202 27.85 -1.12 -12.54
C SER A 202 28.83 -1.31 -13.72
N SER A 203 30.09 -1.22 -13.43
CA SER A 203 31.20 -1.53 -14.35
C SER A 203 31.44 -3.05 -14.52
N GLN A 204 30.83 -3.88 -13.66
CA GLN A 204 30.96 -5.34 -13.73
C GLN A 204 29.85 -5.94 -14.56
N ASP A 205 30.20 -6.65 -15.66
CA ASP A 205 29.25 -7.45 -16.43
C ASP A 205 28.95 -8.80 -15.75
N ILE A 206 27.79 -9.39 -16.08
CA ILE A 206 27.46 -10.80 -15.82
C ILE A 206 27.52 -11.55 -17.14
N ARG A 207 28.54 -12.38 -17.33
CA ARG A 207 28.85 -12.94 -18.67
C ARG A 207 29.08 -14.44 -18.63
N LEU A 208 28.44 -15.15 -19.59
CA LEU A 208 28.72 -16.57 -19.85
C LEU A 208 30.19 -16.77 -20.24
N ALA A 209 30.79 -17.85 -19.74
CA ALA A 209 32.21 -18.18 -19.89
C ALA A 209 33.19 -17.17 -19.27
N SER A 210 32.71 -16.34 -18.33
CA SER A 210 33.53 -15.42 -17.52
C SER A 210 33.22 -15.61 -16.03
N ASN A 211 32.19 -14.95 -15.52
CA ASN A 211 31.81 -14.99 -14.11
C ASN A 211 30.43 -15.58 -13.85
N LEU A 212 29.63 -15.85 -14.87
CA LEU A 212 28.31 -16.50 -14.74
C LEU A 212 28.49 -18.01 -14.53
N LEU A 213 28.04 -18.51 -13.37
CA LEU A 213 28.10 -19.94 -13.00
C LEU A 213 26.79 -20.67 -13.33
N SER A 214 25.65 -20.06 -12.99
CA SER A 214 24.33 -20.60 -13.30
C SER A 214 23.33 -19.50 -13.60
N LEU A 215 22.34 -19.82 -14.44
CA LEU A 215 21.25 -18.91 -14.79
C LEU A 215 19.97 -19.71 -14.99
N LYS A 216 18.91 -19.34 -14.26
CA LYS A 216 17.56 -19.89 -14.43
C LYS A 216 16.62 -18.73 -14.78
N ARG A 217 15.87 -18.84 -15.86
CA ARG A 217 14.87 -17.87 -16.29
C ARG A 217 13.49 -18.26 -15.76
N ALA A 218 12.80 -17.35 -15.13
CA ALA A 218 11.39 -17.44 -14.81
C ALA A 218 10.63 -16.37 -15.61
N ILE A 219 9.50 -16.74 -16.19
CA ILE A 219 8.64 -15.86 -16.98
C ILE A 219 7.27 -15.90 -16.32
N ASP A 220 6.72 -14.75 -15.98
CA ASP A 220 5.36 -14.63 -15.46
C ASP A 220 4.48 -13.86 -16.45
N PRO A 221 3.67 -14.56 -17.26
CA PRO A 221 2.72 -13.94 -18.17
C PRO A 221 1.37 -13.64 -17.50
N SER A 222 1.18 -13.96 -16.23
CA SER A 222 -0.14 -13.94 -15.57
C SER A 222 -0.77 -12.56 -15.49
N GLU A 223 0.02 -11.50 -15.45
CA GLU A 223 -0.44 -10.11 -15.47
C GLU A 223 -0.31 -9.44 -16.85
N ALA A 224 0.17 -10.19 -17.86
CA ALA A 224 0.35 -9.64 -19.19
C ALA A 224 -0.98 -9.60 -19.95
N TYR A 225 -1.29 -8.45 -20.52
CA TYR A 225 -2.43 -8.25 -21.40
C TYR A 225 -2.02 -7.39 -22.60
N SER A 226 -2.69 -7.58 -23.71
CA SER A 226 -2.43 -6.85 -24.96
C SER A 226 -3.52 -5.84 -25.29
N VAL A 227 -4.65 -5.92 -24.60
CA VAL A 227 -5.84 -5.08 -24.79
C VAL A 227 -6.40 -4.68 -23.43
N ILE A 228 -6.75 -3.41 -23.28
CA ILE A 228 -7.37 -2.91 -22.06
C ILE A 228 -8.75 -2.33 -22.37
N LYS A 229 -9.72 -2.60 -21.49
CA LYS A 229 -11.02 -1.96 -21.42
C LYS A 229 -11.04 -0.99 -20.24
N PRO A 230 -10.79 0.31 -20.44
CA PRO A 230 -10.86 1.30 -19.38
C PRO A 230 -12.31 1.55 -18.98
N LEU A 231 -12.58 1.54 -17.68
CA LEU A 231 -13.90 1.81 -17.11
C LEU A 231 -13.78 2.92 -16.06
N GLY A 232 -14.58 3.97 -16.18
CA GLY A 232 -14.60 5.09 -15.26
C GLY A 232 -15.66 4.98 -14.16
N ALA A 233 -15.99 6.13 -13.57
CA ALA A 233 -17.06 6.26 -12.59
C ALA A 233 -18.39 5.77 -13.17
N ARG A 234 -19.28 5.30 -12.31
CA ARG A 234 -20.67 5.02 -12.71
C ARG A 234 -21.42 6.33 -12.95
N ALA A 235 -22.45 6.29 -13.79
CA ALA A 235 -23.36 7.42 -13.94
C ALA A 235 -24.04 7.70 -12.60
N GLU A 236 -24.17 8.97 -12.24
CA GLU A 236 -24.91 9.36 -11.04
C GLU A 236 -26.40 9.10 -11.29
N THR A 237 -27.07 8.49 -10.31
CA THR A 237 -28.53 8.31 -10.35
C THR A 237 -29.17 9.70 -10.30
N THR A 238 -29.90 10.07 -11.34
CA THR A 238 -30.69 11.29 -11.31
C THR A 238 -31.86 11.12 -10.35
N THR A 239 -32.29 12.20 -9.70
CA THR A 239 -33.34 12.28 -8.68
C THR A 239 -34.72 11.73 -9.08
N GLN A 240 -34.85 11.07 -10.22
CA GLN A 240 -36.06 10.38 -10.72
C GLN A 240 -35.80 8.89 -11.00
N ALA A 241 -34.88 8.25 -10.25
CA ALA A 241 -34.71 6.79 -10.32
C ALA A 241 -36.01 6.11 -9.86
N GLU A 242 -36.53 5.18 -10.68
CA GLU A 242 -37.65 4.33 -10.30
C GLU A 242 -37.27 3.47 -9.08
N GLU A 243 -38.24 3.13 -8.22
CA GLU A 243 -37.99 2.28 -7.04
C GLU A 243 -37.26 1.00 -7.45
N GLY A 244 -36.00 0.84 -6.97
CA GLY A 244 -35.15 -0.33 -7.22
C GLY A 244 -33.90 -0.08 -8.05
N GLU A 245 -33.66 1.11 -8.61
CA GLU A 245 -32.40 1.46 -9.26
C GLU A 245 -31.36 1.89 -8.23
N SER A 246 -30.24 1.17 -8.17
CA SER A 246 -29.07 1.51 -7.34
C SER A 246 -27.91 1.97 -8.24
N ASP A 247 -26.95 2.72 -7.67
CA ASP A 247 -25.72 3.13 -8.40
C ASP A 247 -24.94 1.94 -8.99
N ILE A 248 -25.17 0.73 -8.47
CA ILE A 248 -24.55 -0.52 -8.96
C ILE A 248 -25.13 -0.93 -10.32
N SER A 249 -26.41 -0.66 -10.61
CA SER A 249 -27.06 -0.99 -11.88
C SER A 249 -26.72 0.01 -13.01
N GLN A 250 -26.14 1.16 -12.66
CA GLN A 250 -25.80 2.18 -13.64
C GLN A 250 -24.54 1.82 -14.46
N PRO A 251 -24.54 2.12 -15.77
CA PRO A 251 -23.39 1.84 -16.62
C PRO A 251 -22.18 2.67 -16.20
N ARG A 252 -21.00 2.10 -16.37
CA ARG A 252 -19.74 2.82 -16.15
C ARG A 252 -19.42 3.71 -17.33
N LEU A 253 -18.71 4.81 -17.05
CA LEU A 253 -18.11 5.64 -18.08
C LEU A 253 -17.15 4.79 -18.93
N THR A 254 -17.25 4.93 -20.24
CA THR A 254 -16.37 4.27 -21.23
C THR A 254 -15.64 5.29 -22.08
N ILE A 255 -14.67 4.82 -22.87
CA ILE A 255 -13.91 5.66 -23.81
C ILE A 255 -14.54 5.73 -25.21
N GLU A 256 -15.66 5.10 -25.42
CA GLU A 256 -16.31 4.93 -26.73
C GLU A 256 -16.46 6.24 -27.50
N THR A 257 -16.90 7.30 -26.84
CA THR A 257 -17.14 8.62 -27.44
C THR A 257 -15.88 9.33 -27.93
N VAL A 258 -14.72 9.00 -27.35
CA VAL A 258 -13.41 9.62 -27.66
C VAL A 258 -12.43 8.64 -28.33
N ASN A 259 -12.90 7.44 -28.65
CA ASN A 259 -12.09 6.36 -29.22
C ASN A 259 -12.73 5.73 -30.47
N ASN A 260 -13.33 6.55 -31.32
CA ASN A 260 -13.94 6.11 -32.60
C ASN A 260 -14.95 4.96 -32.44
N GLY A 261 -15.74 4.96 -31.37
CA GLY A 261 -16.74 3.91 -31.10
C GLY A 261 -16.15 2.63 -30.50
N SER A 262 -14.85 2.57 -30.19
CA SER A 262 -14.22 1.40 -29.56
C SER A 262 -14.14 1.55 -28.04
N LEU A 263 -14.53 0.49 -27.34
CA LEU A 263 -14.40 0.37 -25.88
C LEU A 263 -12.98 -0.02 -25.43
N PHE A 264 -12.10 -0.39 -26.38
CA PHE A 264 -10.83 -1.03 -26.12
C PHE A 264 -9.66 -0.20 -26.65
N LEU A 265 -8.54 -0.23 -25.93
CA LEU A 265 -7.22 0.18 -26.41
C LEU A 265 -6.36 -1.08 -26.59
N SER A 266 -5.53 -1.14 -27.63
CA SER A 266 -4.72 -2.31 -27.92
C SER A 266 -3.28 -1.93 -28.22
N SER A 267 -2.34 -2.80 -27.78
CA SER A 267 -0.92 -2.73 -28.12
C SER A 267 -0.61 -3.79 -29.17
N GLN A 268 -0.32 -3.36 -30.40
CA GLN A 268 -0.03 -4.27 -31.50
C GLN A 268 1.23 -5.10 -31.23
N SER A 269 2.23 -4.54 -30.57
CA SER A 269 3.45 -5.25 -30.18
C SER A 269 3.18 -6.38 -29.19
N MET A 270 2.29 -6.14 -28.22
CA MET A 270 1.89 -7.16 -27.24
C MET A 270 1.01 -8.23 -27.88
N ILE A 271 0.08 -7.84 -28.79
CA ILE A 271 -0.73 -8.83 -29.54
C ILE A 271 0.15 -9.80 -30.32
N GLN A 272 1.24 -9.32 -30.92
CA GLN A 272 2.19 -10.20 -31.64
C GLN A 272 2.94 -11.15 -30.69
N LYS A 273 3.21 -10.74 -29.43
CA LYS A 273 3.94 -11.53 -28.43
C LYS A 273 3.06 -12.57 -27.74
N ILE A 274 1.86 -12.19 -27.30
CA ILE A 274 1.01 -13.01 -26.40
C ILE A 274 -0.39 -13.30 -26.97
N GLY A 275 -0.72 -12.79 -28.16
CA GLY A 275 -2.07 -12.86 -28.71
C GLY A 275 -2.99 -11.77 -28.14
N TYR A 276 -4.30 -11.95 -28.38
CA TYR A 276 -5.32 -10.99 -27.94
C TYR A 276 -5.81 -11.34 -26.54
N VAL A 277 -5.25 -10.68 -25.53
CA VAL A 277 -5.59 -10.88 -24.11
C VAL A 277 -6.18 -9.58 -23.54
N VAL A 278 -7.41 -9.65 -23.06
CA VAL A 278 -8.16 -8.47 -22.57
C VAL A 278 -8.10 -8.36 -21.07
N HIS A 279 -7.75 -7.17 -20.58
CA HIS A 279 -7.84 -6.78 -19.19
C HIS A 279 -8.88 -5.64 -19.03
N ALA A 280 -9.62 -5.62 -17.94
CA ALA A 280 -10.52 -4.52 -17.61
C ALA A 280 -10.01 -3.81 -16.36
N GLU A 281 -9.82 -2.50 -16.46
CA GLU A 281 -9.37 -1.68 -15.33
C GLU A 281 -10.39 -0.61 -14.99
N VAL A 282 -10.61 -0.36 -13.69
CA VAL A 282 -11.67 0.52 -13.20
C VAL A 282 -11.08 1.68 -12.40
N TRP A 283 -11.34 2.90 -12.87
CA TRP A 283 -11.01 4.17 -12.19
C TRP A 283 -12.31 4.86 -11.72
N ASN A 284 -12.73 4.57 -10.49
CA ASN A 284 -13.98 5.11 -9.93
C ASN A 284 -13.97 6.65 -9.75
N ASP A 285 -12.80 7.28 -9.76
CA ASP A 285 -12.57 8.71 -9.64
C ASP A 285 -12.65 9.46 -10.98
N VAL A 286 -12.66 8.74 -12.11
CA VAL A 286 -12.60 9.34 -13.45
C VAL A 286 -13.99 9.49 -14.05
N LYS A 287 -14.42 10.75 -14.21
CA LYS A 287 -15.72 11.14 -14.79
C LYS A 287 -15.61 11.70 -16.23
N VAL A 288 -14.41 11.77 -16.81
CA VAL A 288 -14.17 12.35 -18.13
C VAL A 288 -13.58 11.32 -19.09
N PRO A 289 -14.23 11.05 -20.26
CA PRO A 289 -13.79 10.00 -21.19
C PRO A 289 -12.35 10.17 -21.71
N SER A 290 -11.92 11.41 -21.99
CA SER A 290 -10.56 11.68 -22.48
C SER A 290 -9.48 11.40 -21.44
N ILE A 291 -9.75 11.70 -20.16
CA ILE A 291 -8.85 11.36 -19.04
C ILE A 291 -8.80 9.85 -18.87
N LEU A 292 -9.95 9.17 -18.96
CA LEU A 292 -10.04 7.71 -18.89
C LEU A 292 -9.21 7.05 -20.00
N LYS A 293 -9.32 7.56 -21.24
CA LYS A 293 -8.53 7.08 -22.37
C LYS A 293 -7.03 7.27 -22.13
N SER A 294 -6.61 8.44 -21.64
CA SER A 294 -5.19 8.72 -21.35
C SER A 294 -4.63 7.81 -20.25
N LYS A 295 -5.39 7.56 -19.17
CA LYS A 295 -4.99 6.62 -18.11
C LYS A 295 -4.90 5.19 -18.65
N GLY A 296 -5.89 4.74 -19.43
CA GLY A 296 -5.87 3.42 -20.06
C GLY A 296 -4.69 3.25 -21.02
N GLN A 297 -4.37 4.28 -21.82
CA GLN A 297 -3.22 4.24 -22.71
C GLN A 297 -1.90 4.19 -21.94
N ALA A 298 -1.72 5.01 -20.92
CA ALA A 298 -0.53 4.99 -20.07
C ALA A 298 -0.33 3.63 -19.40
N MET A 299 -1.40 3.00 -18.92
CA MET A 299 -1.35 1.67 -18.33
C MET A 299 -0.99 0.61 -19.37
N LEU A 300 -1.57 0.67 -20.57
CA LEU A 300 -1.23 -0.25 -21.68
C LEU A 300 0.22 -0.06 -22.14
N ASP A 301 0.70 1.19 -22.19
CA ASP A 301 2.08 1.50 -22.57
C ASP A 301 3.11 1.04 -21.53
N SER A 302 2.71 0.95 -20.26
CA SER A 302 3.55 0.38 -19.20
C SER A 302 3.71 -1.15 -19.32
N GLN A 303 2.80 -1.82 -20.03
CA GLN A 303 2.82 -3.26 -20.33
C GLN A 303 3.71 -3.62 -21.52
N ARG A 304 4.90 -3.00 -21.63
CA ARG A 304 5.75 -3.17 -22.82
C ARG A 304 6.37 -4.54 -22.96
N GLU A 305 6.54 -5.27 -21.85
CA GLU A 305 7.24 -6.56 -21.84
C GLU A 305 6.61 -7.53 -20.83
N ILE A 306 6.71 -8.83 -21.14
CA ILE A 306 6.38 -9.89 -20.20
C ILE A 306 7.45 -9.85 -19.11
N LYS A 307 7.02 -9.89 -17.84
CA LYS A 307 7.96 -9.87 -16.71
C LYS A 307 8.86 -11.09 -16.75
N GLU A 308 10.16 -10.85 -16.76
CA GLU A 308 11.20 -11.88 -16.75
C GLU A 308 12.11 -11.68 -15.56
N GLN A 309 12.28 -12.71 -14.76
CA GLN A 309 13.25 -12.72 -13.66
C GLN A 309 14.24 -13.86 -13.88
N PHE A 310 15.50 -13.55 -13.64
CA PHE A 310 16.57 -14.52 -13.70
C PHE A 310 17.15 -14.74 -12.30
N GLN A 311 17.23 -15.99 -11.89
CA GLN A 311 18.05 -16.39 -10.76
C GLN A 311 19.44 -16.73 -11.26
N VAL A 312 20.44 -16.03 -10.73
CA VAL A 312 21.82 -16.07 -11.20
C VAL A 312 22.75 -16.41 -10.06
N THR A 313 23.67 -17.32 -10.29
CA THR A 313 24.89 -17.47 -9.48
C THR A 313 26.06 -16.97 -10.32
N ALA A 314 26.76 -15.96 -9.81
CA ALA A 314 27.91 -15.36 -10.49
C ALA A 314 29.03 -15.07 -9.50
N VAL A 315 30.27 -15.18 -9.98
CA VAL A 315 31.45 -14.79 -9.20
C VAL A 315 31.54 -13.26 -9.21
N ASP A 316 31.58 -12.66 -8.03
CA ASP A 316 31.85 -11.23 -7.89
C ASP A 316 33.35 -10.98 -8.11
N LEU A 317 33.68 -10.43 -9.28
CA LEU A 317 35.06 -10.17 -9.67
C LEU A 317 35.73 -9.09 -8.83
N SER A 318 34.93 -8.20 -8.18
CA SER A 318 35.47 -7.20 -7.25
C SER A 318 36.21 -7.82 -6.07
N LEU A 319 35.93 -9.08 -5.76
CA LEU A 319 36.55 -9.84 -4.69
C LEU A 319 37.92 -10.42 -5.10
N LEU A 320 38.22 -10.48 -6.40
CA LEU A 320 39.48 -11.03 -6.92
C LEU A 320 40.59 -9.98 -6.85
N SER A 321 41.80 -10.42 -6.51
CA SER A 321 42.97 -9.55 -6.45
C SER A 321 43.29 -8.97 -7.84
N GLY A 322 43.56 -7.66 -7.91
CA GLY A 322 43.88 -6.97 -9.15
C GLY A 322 42.70 -6.51 -10.01
N MET A 323 41.47 -6.85 -9.63
CA MET A 323 40.27 -6.37 -10.31
C MET A 323 39.79 -5.05 -9.70
N THR A 324 39.46 -4.08 -10.56
CA THR A 324 38.94 -2.74 -10.20
C THR A 324 37.55 -2.55 -10.79
N VAL A 325 36.63 -3.46 -10.49
CA VAL A 325 35.23 -3.40 -10.91
C VAL A 325 34.33 -3.22 -9.70
N ASP A 326 33.12 -2.70 -9.93
CA ASP A 326 32.12 -2.57 -8.88
C ASP A 326 31.65 -3.93 -8.37
N SER A 327 31.29 -4.02 -7.09
CA SER A 327 30.67 -5.21 -6.53
C SER A 327 29.23 -5.38 -6.98
N PHE A 328 28.70 -6.60 -6.91
CA PHE A 328 27.27 -6.83 -7.05
C PHE A 328 26.51 -6.21 -5.88
N GLU A 329 25.54 -5.37 -6.20
CA GLU A 329 24.69 -4.70 -5.22
C GLU A 329 23.23 -4.73 -5.65
N CYS A 330 22.35 -5.06 -4.70
CA CYS A 330 20.91 -4.97 -4.90
C CYS A 330 20.53 -3.54 -5.30
N GLY A 331 19.72 -3.40 -6.35
CA GLY A 331 19.32 -2.15 -6.96
C GLY A 331 20.11 -1.76 -8.22
N ASN A 332 21.37 -2.19 -8.37
CA ASN A 332 22.22 -1.77 -9.48
C ASN A 332 21.95 -2.53 -10.79
N TYR A 333 22.22 -1.86 -11.91
CA TYR A 333 22.14 -2.43 -13.25
C TYR A 333 23.48 -3.01 -13.68
N HIS A 334 23.43 -4.21 -14.27
CA HIS A 334 24.57 -4.91 -14.82
C HIS A 334 24.31 -5.33 -16.26
N GLN A 335 25.28 -5.19 -17.16
CA GLN A 335 25.19 -5.74 -18.49
C GLN A 335 25.25 -7.28 -18.38
N THR A 336 24.16 -7.94 -18.75
CA THR A 336 24.06 -9.40 -18.70
C THR A 336 24.16 -9.96 -20.11
N ILE A 337 25.11 -10.90 -20.32
CA ILE A 337 25.44 -11.44 -21.64
C ILE A 337 25.42 -12.96 -21.57
N ASN A 338 24.42 -13.56 -22.20
CA ASN A 338 24.33 -15.00 -22.45
C ASN A 338 23.76 -15.25 -23.85
N PRO A 339 24.61 -15.39 -24.89
CA PRO A 339 24.15 -15.55 -26.24
C PRO A 339 23.32 -16.80 -26.48
N LEU A 340 23.56 -17.88 -25.70
CA LEU A 340 22.80 -19.15 -25.83
C LEU A 340 21.34 -19.01 -25.40
N MET A 341 21.05 -18.07 -24.52
CA MET A 341 19.70 -17.75 -24.07
C MET A 341 19.14 -16.47 -24.73
N GLY A 342 19.87 -15.88 -25.67
CA GLY A 342 19.48 -14.65 -26.35
C GLY A 342 19.52 -13.39 -25.48
N ILE A 343 20.29 -13.41 -24.36
CA ILE A 343 20.37 -12.29 -23.42
C ILE A 343 21.60 -11.43 -23.75
N ASN A 344 21.38 -10.16 -24.02
CA ASN A 344 22.42 -9.12 -24.14
C ASN A 344 21.83 -7.76 -23.80
N GLU A 345 21.55 -7.56 -22.52
CA GLU A 345 20.84 -6.37 -22.03
C GLU A 345 21.28 -5.99 -20.64
N ARG A 346 20.93 -4.77 -20.22
CA ARG A 346 21.15 -4.28 -18.87
C ARG A 346 20.01 -4.71 -17.99
N LEU A 347 20.31 -5.62 -17.07
CA LEU A 347 19.34 -6.14 -16.11
C LEU A 347 19.68 -5.62 -14.71
N ARG A 348 18.64 -5.30 -13.95
CA ARG A 348 18.74 -4.81 -12.58
C ARG A 348 18.81 -5.97 -11.61
N ILE A 349 19.67 -5.89 -10.59
CA ILE A 349 19.63 -6.80 -9.44
C ILE A 349 18.47 -6.36 -8.55
N VAL A 350 17.36 -7.11 -8.55
CA VAL A 350 16.18 -6.83 -7.72
C VAL A 350 16.21 -7.55 -6.39
N GLY A 351 17.04 -8.59 -6.27
CA GLY A 351 17.27 -9.32 -5.03
C GLY A 351 18.69 -9.91 -4.98
N GLN A 352 19.26 -9.96 -3.80
CA GLN A 352 20.59 -10.48 -3.56
C GLN A 352 20.60 -11.32 -2.29
N SER A 353 21.18 -12.52 -2.37
CA SER A 353 21.45 -13.39 -1.26
C SER A 353 22.95 -13.64 -1.19
N LEU A 354 23.63 -12.92 -0.28
CA LEU A 354 25.08 -12.94 -0.15
C LEU A 354 25.49 -13.90 0.99
N ASP A 355 26.17 -14.97 0.65
CA ASP A 355 26.77 -15.89 1.62
C ASP A 355 28.13 -15.35 2.09
N ILE A 356 28.23 -15.07 3.39
CA ILE A 356 29.42 -14.47 4.01
C ILE A 356 30.50 -15.53 4.25
N CYS A 357 30.09 -16.78 4.53
CA CYS A 357 31.00 -17.88 4.80
C CYS A 357 31.50 -18.54 3.50
N GLU A 358 30.64 -18.64 2.50
CA GLU A 358 30.91 -19.26 1.20
C GLU A 358 30.45 -18.35 0.06
N PRO A 359 31.20 -17.30 -0.30
CA PRO A 359 30.75 -16.28 -1.24
C PRO A 359 30.34 -16.79 -2.63
N LEU A 360 30.87 -17.95 -3.05
CA LEU A 360 30.50 -18.57 -4.32
C LEU A 360 29.06 -19.13 -4.34
N ASN A 361 28.46 -19.32 -3.17
CA ASN A 361 27.08 -19.76 -3.02
C ASN A 361 26.09 -18.58 -3.03
N SER A 362 26.59 -17.38 -3.21
CA SER A 362 25.74 -16.18 -3.32
C SER A 362 24.91 -16.22 -4.59
N THR A 363 23.66 -15.76 -4.48
CA THR A 363 22.71 -15.74 -5.59
C THR A 363 22.15 -14.34 -5.81
N LEU A 364 21.82 -14.04 -7.06
CA LEU A 364 21.22 -12.80 -7.50
C LEU A 364 19.88 -13.10 -8.18
N SER A 365 18.89 -12.26 -7.91
CA SER A 365 17.67 -12.17 -8.71
C SER A 365 17.81 -10.93 -9.58
N ILE A 366 17.81 -11.08 -10.90
CA ILE A 366 17.99 -9.96 -11.83
C ILE A 366 16.81 -9.89 -12.81
N GLY A 367 16.55 -8.69 -13.32
CA GLY A 367 15.41 -8.43 -14.21
C GLY A 367 14.21 -7.87 -13.45
N ASP A 368 13.00 -8.30 -13.82
CA ASP A 368 11.77 -7.87 -13.15
C ASP A 368 11.58 -8.59 -11.82
N LYS A 369 10.91 -7.92 -10.89
CA LYS A 369 10.47 -8.59 -9.66
C LYS A 369 9.19 -9.38 -9.93
N LEU A 370 9.25 -10.69 -9.72
CA LEU A 370 8.07 -11.56 -9.72
C LEU A 370 7.56 -11.74 -8.29
N LEU A 371 6.23 -11.75 -8.14
CA LEU A 371 5.60 -11.99 -6.85
C LEU A 371 5.79 -13.45 -6.43
N GLY A 372 6.35 -13.65 -5.26
CA GLY A 372 6.44 -14.97 -4.63
C GLY A 372 5.18 -15.31 -3.85
N GLN A 373 5.08 -16.55 -3.34
CA GLN A 373 3.96 -17.00 -2.52
C GLN A 373 3.73 -16.09 -1.31
N ALA A 374 4.79 -15.67 -0.62
CA ALA A 374 4.70 -14.78 0.54
C ALA A 374 4.13 -13.39 0.18
N ASP A 375 4.43 -12.89 -1.02
CA ASP A 375 3.90 -11.62 -1.52
C ASP A 375 2.40 -11.73 -1.79
N TYR A 376 1.92 -12.84 -2.38
CA TYR A 376 0.49 -13.12 -2.57
C TYR A 376 -0.25 -13.23 -1.23
N GLU A 377 0.30 -13.95 -0.25
CA GLU A 377 -0.28 -14.03 1.10
C GLU A 377 -0.35 -12.66 1.79
N ALA A 378 0.67 -11.81 1.60
CA ALA A 378 0.67 -10.46 2.11
C ALA A 378 -0.41 -9.59 1.44
N LEU A 379 -0.59 -9.72 0.12
CA LEU A 379 -1.65 -9.04 -0.62
C LEU A 379 -3.05 -9.47 -0.16
N ILE A 380 -3.27 -10.78 0.05
CA ILE A 380 -4.55 -11.30 0.57
C ILE A 380 -4.83 -10.75 1.97
N ARG A 381 -3.84 -10.74 2.87
CA ARG A 381 -4.01 -10.16 4.21
C ARG A 381 -4.39 -8.68 4.13
N LYS A 382 -3.68 -7.89 3.32
CA LYS A 382 -3.97 -6.46 3.11
C LYS A 382 -5.38 -6.22 2.55
N GLN A 383 -5.83 -7.08 1.62
CA GLN A 383 -7.19 -7.01 1.09
C GLN A 383 -8.24 -7.35 2.14
N ASN A 384 -7.99 -8.35 2.98
CA ASN A 384 -8.89 -8.72 4.08
C ASN A 384 -8.99 -7.61 5.13
N GLU A 385 -7.90 -6.95 5.48
CA GLU A 385 -7.88 -5.76 6.35
C GLU A 385 -8.72 -4.63 5.77
N ALA A 386 -8.56 -4.34 4.47
CA ALA A 386 -9.37 -3.33 3.79
C ALA A 386 -10.87 -3.68 3.77
N ILE A 387 -11.22 -4.97 3.63
CA ILE A 387 -12.60 -5.45 3.71
C ILE A 387 -13.18 -5.22 5.12
N GLU A 388 -12.43 -5.52 6.17
CA GLU A 388 -12.87 -5.28 7.55
C GLU A 388 -13.04 -3.78 7.86
N GLU A 389 -12.14 -2.93 7.36
CA GLU A 389 -12.31 -1.47 7.46
C GLU A 389 -13.59 -1.01 6.75
N ILE A 390 -13.85 -1.49 5.54
CA ILE A 390 -15.07 -1.19 4.78
C ILE A 390 -16.32 -1.66 5.55
N LYS A 391 -16.32 -2.87 6.10
CA LYS A 391 -17.41 -3.37 6.94
C LYS A 391 -17.68 -2.47 8.16
N GLY A 392 -16.62 -2.01 8.83
CA GLY A 392 -16.72 -1.07 9.93
C GLY A 392 -17.37 0.26 9.51
N ARG A 393 -16.98 0.81 8.36
CA ARG A 393 -17.56 2.04 7.80
C ARG A 393 -19.02 1.84 7.42
N VAL A 394 -19.38 0.73 6.79
CA VAL A 394 -20.77 0.38 6.46
C VAL A 394 -21.61 0.27 7.72
N ALA A 395 -21.12 -0.41 8.76
CA ALA A 395 -21.83 -0.54 10.03
C ALA A 395 -22.08 0.84 10.69
N SER A 396 -21.07 1.72 10.68
CA SER A 396 -21.21 3.10 11.19
C SER A 396 -22.24 3.91 10.39
N GLN A 397 -22.23 3.81 9.06
CA GLN A 397 -23.20 4.47 8.19
C GLN A 397 -24.62 3.92 8.42
N THR A 398 -24.76 2.61 8.59
CA THR A 398 -26.06 1.97 8.91
C THR A 398 -26.60 2.49 10.24
N ALA A 399 -25.78 2.61 11.28
CA ALA A 399 -26.18 3.19 12.56
C ALA A 399 -26.67 4.64 12.41
N ARG A 400 -25.99 5.45 11.60
CA ARG A 400 -26.42 6.83 11.28
C ARG A 400 -27.76 6.87 10.54
N ILE A 401 -27.99 5.98 9.60
CA ILE A 401 -29.28 5.86 8.89
C ILE A 401 -30.40 5.53 9.88
N VAL A 402 -30.19 4.60 10.82
CA VAL A 402 -31.17 4.29 11.87
C VAL A 402 -31.50 5.53 12.70
N THR A 403 -30.48 6.29 13.14
CA THR A 403 -30.69 7.54 13.89
C THR A 403 -31.52 8.54 13.08
N ILE A 404 -31.17 8.79 11.83
CA ILE A 404 -31.89 9.71 10.94
C ILE A 404 -33.34 9.23 10.74
N THR A 405 -33.56 7.92 10.59
CA THR A 405 -34.89 7.35 10.44
C THR A 405 -35.78 7.61 11.68
N GLU A 406 -35.22 7.49 12.89
CA GLU A 406 -35.95 7.81 14.12
C GLU A 406 -36.20 9.33 14.28
N GLU A 407 -35.26 10.17 13.87
CA GLU A 407 -35.45 11.65 13.81
C GLU A 407 -36.54 12.03 12.79
N MET A 408 -36.60 11.38 11.63
CA MET A 408 -37.68 11.54 10.66
C MET A 408 -39.05 11.15 11.23
N LYS A 409 -39.13 10.01 11.95
CA LYS A 409 -40.40 9.62 12.61
C LYS A 409 -40.87 10.65 13.61
N THR A 410 -39.97 11.17 14.45
CA THR A 410 -40.32 12.20 15.44
C THR A 410 -40.76 13.49 14.76
N THR A 411 -40.09 13.90 13.69
CA THR A 411 -40.45 15.09 12.90
C THR A 411 -41.81 14.92 12.23
N ASN A 412 -42.09 13.77 11.63
CA ASN A 412 -43.39 13.47 11.03
C ASN A 412 -44.52 13.44 12.06
N ALA A 413 -44.26 12.94 13.28
CA ALA A 413 -45.25 12.98 14.38
C ALA A 413 -45.53 14.42 14.81
N ALA A 414 -44.50 15.28 14.93
CA ALA A 414 -44.65 16.70 15.24
C ALA A 414 -45.43 17.44 14.14
N LEU A 415 -45.13 17.16 12.86
CA LEU A 415 -45.87 17.71 11.72
C LEU A 415 -47.36 17.31 11.77
N SER A 416 -47.66 16.06 12.05
CA SER A 416 -49.03 15.57 12.17
C SER A 416 -49.77 16.24 13.33
N SER A 417 -49.10 16.47 14.48
CA SER A 417 -49.68 17.21 15.60
C SER A 417 -49.96 18.67 15.24
N ALA A 418 -49.00 19.35 14.61
CA ALA A 418 -49.20 20.75 14.17
C ALA A 418 -50.32 20.90 13.13
N GLN A 419 -50.49 19.91 12.21
CA GLN A 419 -51.61 19.86 11.28
C GLN A 419 -52.98 19.74 11.99
N LYS A 420 -53.06 18.90 13.02
CA LYS A 420 -54.27 18.75 13.84
C LYS A 420 -54.61 20.04 14.58
N GLU A 421 -53.62 20.69 15.16
CA GLU A 421 -53.78 21.98 15.84
C GLU A 421 -54.26 23.06 14.90
N LEU A 422 -53.70 23.12 13.67
CA LEU A 422 -54.12 24.05 12.63
C LEU A 422 -55.58 23.81 12.24
N THR A 423 -55.95 22.54 12.11
CA THR A 423 -57.34 22.17 11.79
C THR A 423 -58.30 22.61 12.91
N SER A 424 -57.93 22.38 14.18
CA SER A 424 -58.72 22.80 15.33
C SER A 424 -58.86 24.31 15.42
N LEU A 425 -57.76 25.04 15.17
CA LEU A 425 -57.78 26.49 15.12
C LEU A 425 -58.68 27.06 14.01
N LYS A 426 -58.66 26.42 12.85
CA LYS A 426 -59.53 26.72 11.73
C LYS A 426 -61.02 26.49 12.12
N ASP A 427 -61.35 25.37 12.75
CA ASP A 427 -62.70 25.07 13.21
C ASP A 427 -63.20 26.08 14.28
N GLU A 428 -62.29 26.53 15.17
CA GLU A 428 -62.60 27.60 16.16
C GLU A 428 -62.80 28.94 15.46
N TYR A 429 -62.01 29.26 14.47
CA TYR A 429 -62.17 30.48 13.65
C TYR A 429 -63.52 30.48 12.89
N ASP A 430 -63.88 29.35 12.25
CA ASP A 430 -65.15 29.24 11.53
C ASP A 430 -66.37 29.33 12.48
N LYS A 431 -66.30 28.79 13.73
CA LYS A 431 -67.28 28.96 14.77
C LYS A 431 -67.41 30.41 15.27
N LEU A 432 -66.27 31.09 15.40
CA LEU A 432 -66.21 32.52 15.78
C LEU A 432 -66.88 33.39 14.69
N LEU A 433 -66.58 33.11 13.39
CA LEU A 433 -67.22 33.75 12.25
C LEU A 433 -68.72 33.52 12.19
N ALA A 434 -69.22 32.31 12.51
CA ALA A 434 -70.62 31.96 12.54
C ALA A 434 -71.40 32.62 13.74
N ASN A 435 -70.69 32.95 14.82
CA ASN A 435 -71.28 33.57 16.03
C ASN A 435 -71.20 35.11 16.04
N ILE A 436 -70.68 35.76 15.02
CA ILE A 436 -70.56 37.22 14.89
C ILE A 436 -71.92 37.81 14.49
N GLY A 437 -72.76 38.02 15.48
CA GLY A 437 -73.85 38.96 15.44
C GLY A 437 -73.39 40.28 16.09
N ASP A 438 -73.31 41.28 15.34
CA ASP A 438 -73.36 42.75 15.54
C ASP A 438 -72.80 43.44 16.81
N THR A 439 -71.89 42.90 17.57
CA THR A 439 -71.31 43.60 18.70
C THR A 439 -69.78 43.46 18.76
N ASP A 440 -69.13 44.59 18.55
CA ASP A 440 -67.70 44.87 18.76
C ASP A 440 -66.71 44.37 17.64
N PHE A 441 -66.97 44.87 16.43
CA PHE A 441 -66.13 44.63 15.26
C PHE A 441 -64.62 44.94 15.49
N LYS A 442 -64.29 45.92 16.35
CA LYS A 442 -62.91 46.29 16.64
C LYS A 442 -62.16 45.24 17.46
N THR A 443 -62.81 44.64 18.44
CA THR A 443 -62.25 43.58 19.27
C THR A 443 -62.09 42.29 18.47
N ILE A 444 -63.02 42.01 17.58
CA ILE A 444 -62.97 40.87 16.65
C ILE A 444 -61.85 41.06 15.63
N MET A 445 -61.69 42.21 15.03
CA MET A 445 -60.58 42.50 14.08
C MET A 445 -59.22 42.37 14.75
N THR A 446 -59.06 42.76 16.02
CA THR A 446 -57.81 42.58 16.76
C THR A 446 -57.51 41.11 16.98
N LYS A 447 -58.50 40.29 17.38
CA LYS A 447 -58.35 38.84 17.52
C LYS A 447 -58.11 38.13 16.17
N LEU A 448 -58.74 38.60 15.11
CA LEU A 448 -58.52 38.07 13.76
C LEU A 448 -57.08 38.30 13.29
N THR A 449 -56.55 39.52 13.49
CA THR A 449 -55.16 39.86 13.17
C THR A 449 -54.15 39.01 13.98
N GLU A 450 -54.45 38.74 15.24
CA GLU A 450 -53.63 37.89 16.07
C GLU A 450 -53.67 36.42 15.62
N LEU A 451 -54.85 35.90 15.24
CA LEU A 451 -55.04 34.57 14.70
C LEU A 451 -54.36 34.41 13.32
N GLU A 452 -54.44 35.41 12.44
CA GLU A 452 -53.71 35.41 11.15
C GLU A 452 -52.20 35.38 11.37
N LYS A 453 -51.66 36.11 12.35
CA LYS A 453 -50.25 36.09 12.70
C LYS A 453 -49.82 34.74 13.23
N GLN A 454 -50.61 34.14 14.12
CA GLN A 454 -50.36 32.77 14.65
C GLN A 454 -50.41 31.72 13.54
N THR A 455 -51.43 31.82 12.66
CA THR A 455 -51.57 30.92 11.53
C THR A 455 -50.38 31.04 10.55
N THR A 456 -49.94 32.26 10.25
CA THR A 456 -48.76 32.50 9.42
C THR A 456 -47.49 31.93 10.04
N THR A 457 -47.34 32.07 11.36
CA THR A 457 -46.19 31.46 12.09
C THR A 457 -46.22 29.94 11.98
N ILE A 458 -47.37 29.32 12.19
CA ILE A 458 -47.54 27.86 12.08
C ILE A 458 -47.27 27.37 10.64
N ILE A 459 -47.75 28.09 9.64
CA ILE A 459 -47.49 27.73 8.23
C ILE A 459 -46.00 27.82 7.88
N ASN A 460 -45.30 28.84 8.38
CA ASN A 460 -43.87 28.98 8.18
C ASN A 460 -43.10 27.84 8.85
N ASN A 461 -43.43 27.52 10.10
CA ASN A 461 -42.82 26.40 10.82
C ASN A 461 -43.09 25.05 10.14
N LEU A 462 -44.30 24.86 9.62
CA LEU A 462 -44.65 23.66 8.81
C LEU A 462 -43.82 23.60 7.52
N GLY A 463 -43.60 24.75 6.88
CA GLY A 463 -42.75 24.84 5.69
C GLY A 463 -41.29 24.43 5.98
N GLU A 464 -40.73 24.94 7.08
CA GLU A 464 -39.38 24.58 7.52
C GLU A 464 -39.28 23.09 7.89
N ILE A 465 -40.25 22.55 8.61
CA ILE A 465 -40.32 21.12 8.94
C ILE A 465 -40.42 20.27 7.67
N GLY A 466 -41.28 20.67 6.72
CA GLY A 466 -41.42 19.98 5.43
C GLY A 466 -40.12 19.96 4.65
N GLN A 467 -39.37 21.07 4.61
CA GLN A 467 -38.07 21.13 3.94
C GLN A 467 -37.07 20.22 4.61
N ASN A 468 -36.99 20.23 5.94
CA ASN A 468 -36.10 19.35 6.68
C ASN A 468 -36.41 17.86 6.44
N VAL A 469 -37.67 17.48 6.30
CA VAL A 469 -38.07 16.10 5.96
C VAL A 469 -37.57 15.73 4.55
N LEU A 470 -37.75 16.59 3.56
CA LEU A 470 -37.26 16.35 2.19
C LEU A 470 -35.73 16.22 2.15
N ASP A 471 -35.02 17.05 2.88
CA ASP A 471 -33.57 16.99 2.98
C ASP A 471 -33.08 15.70 3.63
N LEU A 472 -33.79 15.22 4.66
CA LEU A 472 -33.52 13.94 5.33
C LEU A 472 -33.82 12.73 4.42
N GLU A 473 -34.90 12.77 3.64
CA GLU A 473 -35.21 11.73 2.65
C GLU A 473 -34.17 11.64 1.56
N SER A 474 -33.73 12.78 1.03
CA SER A 474 -32.65 12.86 0.05
C SER A 474 -31.32 12.32 0.60
N PHE A 475 -30.99 12.67 1.84
CA PHE A 475 -29.79 12.16 2.51
C PHE A 475 -29.86 10.64 2.71
N LYS A 476 -31.02 10.11 3.12
CA LYS A 476 -31.26 8.65 3.28
C LYS A 476 -31.05 7.92 1.96
N ALA A 477 -31.63 8.38 0.86
CA ALA A 477 -31.47 7.78 -0.46
C ALA A 477 -29.99 7.76 -0.89
N THR A 478 -29.25 8.83 -0.65
CA THR A 478 -27.81 8.92 -0.93
C THR A 478 -27.02 7.89 -0.12
N GLN A 479 -27.33 7.73 1.17
CA GLN A 479 -26.64 6.76 2.03
C GLN A 479 -26.95 5.31 1.63
N GLU A 480 -28.16 5.02 1.22
CA GLU A 480 -28.54 3.67 0.73
C GLU A 480 -27.78 3.32 -0.56
N GLY A 481 -27.62 4.30 -1.48
CA GLY A 481 -26.78 4.15 -2.68
C GLY A 481 -25.31 3.86 -2.35
N ILE A 482 -24.72 4.60 -1.40
CA ILE A 482 -23.35 4.38 -0.93
C ILE A 482 -23.19 2.99 -0.34
N ASN A 483 -24.09 2.54 0.52
CA ASN A 483 -24.05 1.23 1.14
C ASN A 483 -24.13 0.09 0.11
N SER A 484 -25.01 0.25 -0.89
CA SER A 484 -25.13 -0.71 -1.99
C SER A 484 -23.85 -0.80 -2.81
N GLY A 485 -23.20 0.35 -3.09
CA GLY A 485 -21.90 0.42 -3.75
C GLY A 485 -20.82 -0.31 -2.97
N GLN A 486 -20.80 -0.15 -1.65
CA GLN A 486 -19.84 -0.83 -0.77
C GLN A 486 -20.00 -2.35 -0.76
N LEU A 487 -21.25 -2.85 -0.78
CA LEU A 487 -21.53 -4.29 -0.87
C LEU A 487 -20.96 -4.89 -2.17
N ALA A 488 -21.14 -4.21 -3.30
CA ALA A 488 -20.60 -4.68 -4.57
C ALA A 488 -19.07 -4.70 -4.60
N ILE A 489 -18.41 -3.69 -4.00
CA ILE A 489 -16.95 -3.68 -3.85
C ILE A 489 -16.49 -4.88 -3.02
N ASN A 490 -17.18 -5.20 -1.93
CA ASN A 490 -16.86 -6.34 -1.08
C ASN A 490 -16.98 -7.67 -1.84
N GLU A 491 -18.00 -7.83 -2.66
CA GLU A 491 -18.18 -9.03 -3.49
C GLU A 491 -17.07 -9.17 -4.53
N GLN A 492 -16.68 -8.08 -5.19
CA GLN A 492 -15.54 -8.08 -6.12
C GLN A 492 -14.23 -8.44 -5.44
N GLN A 493 -13.99 -7.91 -4.25
CA GLN A 493 -12.79 -8.23 -3.47
C GLN A 493 -12.78 -9.72 -3.07
N LYS A 494 -13.93 -10.26 -2.66
CA LYS A 494 -14.06 -11.68 -2.33
C LYS A 494 -13.72 -12.56 -3.55
N MET A 495 -14.25 -12.24 -4.73
CA MET A 495 -13.93 -12.99 -5.95
C MET A 495 -12.44 -12.95 -6.29
N LYS A 496 -11.77 -11.79 -6.12
CA LYS A 496 -10.32 -11.69 -6.31
C LYS A 496 -9.55 -12.55 -5.30
N ASN A 497 -9.96 -12.56 -4.04
CA ASN A 497 -9.33 -13.38 -3.01
C ASN A 497 -9.48 -14.88 -3.33
N ASP A 498 -10.69 -15.31 -3.74
CA ASP A 498 -10.95 -16.69 -4.15
C ASP A 498 -10.09 -17.11 -5.36
N ASP A 499 -9.83 -16.18 -6.30
CA ASP A 499 -8.93 -16.42 -7.43
C ASP A 499 -7.46 -16.53 -6.96
N PHE A 500 -7.02 -15.65 -6.07
CA PHE A 500 -5.68 -15.73 -5.47
C PHE A 500 -5.47 -17.03 -4.70
N GLU A 501 -6.43 -17.45 -3.88
CA GLU A 501 -6.36 -18.73 -3.16
C GLU A 501 -6.23 -19.93 -4.12
N LYS A 502 -6.99 -19.93 -5.22
CA LYS A 502 -6.85 -20.96 -6.26
C LYS A 502 -5.47 -20.97 -6.90
N ARG A 503 -4.89 -19.80 -7.16
CA ARG A 503 -3.54 -19.66 -7.72
C ARG A 503 -2.47 -20.12 -6.74
N ILE A 504 -2.60 -19.77 -5.45
CA ILE A 504 -1.70 -20.28 -4.38
C ILE A 504 -1.78 -21.80 -4.33
N PHE A 505 -2.98 -22.37 -4.29
CA PHE A 505 -3.19 -23.82 -4.27
C PHE A 505 -2.56 -24.52 -5.48
N ALA A 506 -2.68 -23.92 -6.68
CA ALA A 506 -2.05 -24.43 -7.88
C ALA A 506 -0.51 -24.40 -7.81
N LEU A 507 0.07 -23.37 -7.21
CA LEU A 507 1.52 -23.25 -7.00
C LEU A 507 2.03 -24.29 -5.97
N GLU A 508 1.27 -24.53 -4.91
CA GLU A 508 1.59 -25.57 -3.90
C GLU A 508 1.57 -26.98 -4.52
N GLN A 509 0.59 -27.26 -5.38
CA GLN A 509 0.54 -28.55 -6.09
C GLN A 509 1.66 -28.70 -7.15
N GLY A 510 2.04 -27.60 -7.81
CA GLY A 510 3.14 -27.57 -8.76
C GLY A 510 4.51 -27.75 -8.11
N GLY A 511 4.69 -27.26 -6.89
CA GLY A 511 5.92 -27.42 -6.10
C GLY A 511 6.17 -28.85 -5.60
N ASN A 512 5.13 -29.63 -5.38
CA ASN A 512 5.24 -31.03 -4.93
C ASN A 512 5.60 -32.03 -6.07
N ASN A 513 5.52 -31.62 -7.33
CA ASN A 513 5.85 -32.50 -8.47
C ASN A 513 7.30 -32.38 -8.97
N SER A 514 8.11 -31.48 -8.42
CA SER A 514 9.53 -31.33 -8.78
C SER A 514 10.50 -32.06 -7.83
N GLY A 515 9.99 -32.90 -6.95
CA GLY A 515 10.76 -33.68 -5.96
C GLY A 515 10.67 -35.21 -6.13
N ARG A 516 10.63 -35.71 -7.40
CA ARG A 516 10.88 -37.13 -7.68
C ARG A 516 11.79 -37.30 -8.88
#